data_fdb83e0ccfb6401cb966b56638b815f9
#
_entry.id   fdb83e0ccfb6401cb966b56638b815f9
#
_cell.length_a   1.000
_cell.length_b   1.000
_cell.length_c   1.000
_cell.angle_alpha   90.00
_cell.angle_beta   90.00
_cell.angle_gamma   90.00
#
_symmetry.space_group_name_H-M   'P 1'
#
loop_
_entity.id
_entity.type
_entity.pdbx_description
1 polymer ?
#
loop_
_entity_poly.entity_id
_entity_poly.type
_entity_poly.pdbx_seq_one_letter_code
_entity_poly.pdbx_strand_id
1 'polypeptide(L)'
;PRVRWCADNMWVNAPVSDLLPGLNEIADSMPPAPSHSLWLNWQPPTSRPDMAFSLETNHYLALYGEWTDARSDEKYENWATEKIQKIQQYGLGIQLADENLGRRPARFMADTNLEQLDILRDRYDPTKLFRDWMGRHDRDDVPSA
;
A
#
# COMPACT_ATOMS: atom_id res chain seq x y z
N PRO A 1 -26.11 3.47 9.83
CA PRO A 1 -25.64 2.47 8.84
C PRO A 1 -24.15 2.23 9.05
N ARG A 2 -23.73 0.97 8.92
CA ARG A 2 -22.31 0.61 9.02
C ARG A 2 -21.61 1.05 7.74
N VAL A 3 -20.59 1.90 7.85
CA VAL A 3 -19.74 2.27 6.72
C VAL A 3 -18.90 1.04 6.34
N ARG A 4 -18.88 0.74 5.05
CA ARG A 4 -18.01 -0.23 4.39
C ARG A 4 -16.90 0.53 3.71
N TRP A 5 -15.73 -0.05 3.62
CA TRP A 5 -14.60 0.64 3.03
C TRP A 5 -13.58 -0.33 2.42
N CYS A 6 -12.81 0.17 1.48
CA CYS A 6 -11.58 -0.44 0.99
C CYS A 6 -10.52 0.63 0.86
N ALA A 7 -9.27 0.27 1.06
CA ALA A 7 -8.14 1.17 0.87
C ALA A 7 -6.95 0.41 0.28
N ASP A 8 -6.09 1.13 -0.41
CA ASP A 8 -4.77 0.67 -0.82
C ASP A 8 -3.91 1.89 -1.16
N ASN A 9 -2.59 1.72 -1.16
CA ASN A 9 -1.67 2.82 -1.38
C ASN A 9 -0.40 2.40 -2.11
N MET A 10 0.36 3.39 -2.58
CA MET A 10 1.62 3.16 -3.27
C MET A 10 2.51 4.40 -3.23
N TRP A 11 3.80 4.19 -2.98
CA TRP A 11 4.84 5.15 -3.30
C TRP A 11 5.15 5.06 -4.79
N VAL A 12 5.04 6.19 -5.49
CA VAL A 12 5.15 6.26 -6.95
C VAL A 12 6.52 6.76 -7.36
N ASN A 13 7.14 6.04 -8.27
CA ASN A 13 8.46 6.38 -8.82
C ASN A 13 8.42 6.50 -10.35
N ALA A 14 7.55 7.40 -10.84
CA ALA A 14 7.41 7.68 -12.27
C ALA A 14 6.98 9.13 -12.51
N PRO A 15 7.22 9.69 -13.70
CA PRO A 15 6.64 10.95 -14.11
C PRO A 15 5.11 10.91 -14.05
N VAL A 16 4.49 12.00 -13.63
CA VAL A 16 3.03 12.11 -13.55
C VAL A 16 2.37 11.85 -14.91
N SER A 17 3.01 12.25 -16.01
CA SER A 17 2.52 11.99 -17.37
C SER A 17 2.24 10.52 -17.65
N ASP A 18 3.05 9.63 -17.12
CA ASP A 18 2.93 8.18 -17.34
C ASP A 18 1.78 7.58 -16.52
N LEU A 19 1.42 8.26 -15.43
CA LEU A 19 0.34 7.86 -14.52
C LEU A 19 -1.02 8.35 -14.98
N LEU A 20 -1.10 9.39 -15.83
CA LEU A 20 -2.36 10.05 -16.18
C LEU A 20 -3.46 9.09 -16.64
N PRO A 21 -3.19 8.06 -17.50
CA PRO A 21 -4.24 7.12 -17.88
C PRO A 21 -4.85 6.38 -16.68
N GLY A 22 -4.00 5.92 -15.75
CA GLY A 22 -4.45 5.24 -14.54
C GLY A 22 -5.16 6.16 -13.55
N LEU A 23 -4.67 7.40 -13.39
CA LEU A 23 -5.31 8.39 -12.53
C LEU A 23 -6.69 8.78 -13.05
N ASN A 24 -6.86 8.93 -14.36
CA ASN A 24 -8.15 9.18 -14.97
C ASN A 24 -9.11 8.00 -14.71
N GLU A 25 -8.65 6.76 -14.89
CA GLU A 25 -9.48 5.59 -14.61
C GLU A 25 -9.88 5.51 -13.13
N ILE A 26 -8.99 5.89 -12.20
CA ILE A 26 -9.32 6.00 -10.78
C ILE A 26 -10.44 7.01 -10.57
N ALA A 27 -10.29 8.21 -11.13
CA ALA A 27 -11.29 9.28 -10.99
C ALA A 27 -12.66 8.89 -11.56
N ASP A 28 -12.69 8.30 -12.76
CA ASP A 28 -13.92 7.92 -13.46
C ASP A 28 -14.67 6.76 -12.78
N SER A 29 -13.96 5.92 -12.03
CA SER A 29 -14.52 4.73 -11.37
C SER A 29 -14.70 4.88 -9.86
N MET A 30 -14.40 6.05 -9.30
CA MET A 30 -14.45 6.28 -7.86
C MET A 30 -15.83 5.93 -7.28
N PRO A 31 -15.88 5.17 -6.17
CA PRO A 31 -17.14 4.96 -5.46
C PRO A 31 -17.77 6.29 -5.02
N PRO A 32 -19.06 6.32 -4.64
CA PRO A 32 -19.74 7.53 -4.22
C PRO A 32 -19.04 8.24 -3.06
N ALA A 33 -19.31 9.53 -2.91
CA ALA A 33 -18.86 10.25 -1.72
C ALA A 33 -19.26 9.51 -0.42
N PRO A 34 -18.37 9.49 0.59
CA PRO A 34 -17.17 10.31 0.78
C PRO A 34 -15.86 9.71 0.25
N SER A 35 -15.92 8.73 -0.67
CA SER A 35 -14.72 8.17 -1.28
C SER A 35 -13.79 9.24 -1.85
N HIS A 36 -12.50 9.03 -1.75
CA HIS A 36 -11.51 10.00 -2.19
C HIS A 36 -10.17 9.34 -2.52
N SER A 37 -9.33 10.08 -3.21
CA SER A 37 -7.92 9.75 -3.37
C SER A 37 -7.05 10.81 -2.70
N LEU A 38 -5.96 10.37 -2.09
CA LEU A 38 -4.95 11.25 -1.53
C LEU A 38 -3.73 11.20 -2.44
N TRP A 39 -3.33 12.35 -2.97
CA TRP A 39 -2.08 12.53 -3.70
C TRP A 39 -1.19 13.49 -2.93
N LEU A 40 -0.03 13.03 -2.50
CA LEU A 40 0.96 13.85 -1.83
C LEU A 40 2.19 14.01 -2.71
N ASN A 41 2.58 15.27 -2.93
CA ASN A 41 3.91 15.59 -3.41
C ASN A 41 4.84 15.64 -2.19
N TRP A 42 5.77 14.71 -2.14
CA TRP A 42 6.72 14.57 -1.06
C TRP A 42 8.13 14.83 -1.55
N GLN A 43 8.95 15.43 -0.74
CA GLN A 43 10.38 15.61 -1.00
C GLN A 43 11.16 14.98 0.14
N PRO A 44 11.49 13.70 0.05
CA PRO A 44 12.25 13.04 1.09
C PRO A 44 13.61 13.74 1.25
N PRO A 45 14.10 13.88 2.48
CA PRO A 45 15.43 14.44 2.73
C PRO A 45 16.50 13.66 1.96
N THR A 46 17.44 14.39 1.35
CA THR A 46 18.56 13.79 0.59
C THR A 46 19.58 13.08 1.50
N SER A 47 19.58 13.44 2.78
CA SER A 47 20.39 12.78 3.80
C SER A 47 19.53 12.55 5.03
N ARG A 48 19.41 11.31 5.43
CA ARG A 48 18.69 10.89 6.63
C ARG A 48 19.38 9.68 7.26
N PRO A 49 19.20 9.45 8.57
CA PRO A 49 19.67 8.23 9.20
C PRO A 49 19.09 6.99 8.52
N ASP A 50 19.84 5.91 8.54
CA ASP A 50 19.30 4.60 8.19
C ASP A 50 18.16 4.25 9.16
N MET A 51 16.99 3.91 8.60
CA MET A 51 15.77 3.70 9.37
C MET A 51 14.89 2.64 8.69
N ALA A 52 14.07 1.99 9.48
CA ALA A 52 13.17 0.95 8.98
C ALA A 52 12.26 1.46 7.86
N PHE A 53 11.69 2.66 8.00
CA PHE A 53 10.88 3.29 6.97
C PHE A 53 11.76 3.84 5.85
N SER A 54 11.83 3.15 4.72
CA SER A 54 12.90 3.32 3.73
C SER A 54 12.45 3.33 2.26
N LEU A 55 11.14 3.27 1.98
CA LEU A 55 10.62 3.20 0.60
C LEU A 55 9.89 4.46 0.13
N GLU A 56 10.21 5.62 0.69
CA GLU A 56 9.62 6.89 0.26
C GLU A 56 10.13 7.33 -1.11
N THR A 57 9.22 7.91 -1.90
CA THR A 57 9.51 8.59 -3.16
C THR A 57 8.89 9.99 -3.18
N ASN A 58 8.99 10.68 -4.33
CA ASN A 58 8.47 12.04 -4.47
C ASN A 58 6.93 12.11 -4.46
N HIS A 59 6.26 11.01 -4.74
CA HIS A 59 4.81 10.97 -4.81
C HIS A 59 4.25 9.79 -4.02
N TYR A 60 3.20 10.06 -3.27
CA TYR A 60 2.42 9.05 -2.57
C TYR A 60 0.97 9.12 -3.05
N LEU A 61 0.42 7.99 -3.40
CA LEU A 61 -0.98 7.82 -3.80
C LEU A 61 -1.66 6.87 -2.84
N ALA A 62 -2.78 7.29 -2.25
CA ALA A 62 -3.67 6.40 -1.51
C ALA A 62 -5.10 6.55 -2.01
N LEU A 63 -5.83 5.46 -2.02
CA LEU A 63 -7.21 5.36 -2.47
C LEU A 63 -8.08 4.88 -1.33
N TYR A 64 -9.20 5.56 -1.12
CA TYR A 64 -10.19 5.24 -0.09
C TYR A 64 -11.57 5.15 -0.74
N GLY A 65 -12.09 3.93 -0.85
CA GLY A 65 -13.46 3.69 -1.28
C GLY A 65 -14.36 3.50 -0.06
N GLU A 66 -15.45 4.24 0.01
CA GLU A 66 -16.43 4.18 1.10
C GLU A 66 -17.84 4.05 0.54
N TRP A 67 -18.66 3.19 1.15
CA TRP A 67 -20.06 3.00 0.78
C TRP A 67 -20.87 2.46 1.97
N THR A 68 -22.19 2.52 1.87
CA THR A 68 -23.09 2.07 2.94
C THR A 68 -24.02 0.95 2.53
N ASP A 69 -24.30 0.82 1.23
CA ASP A 69 -25.21 -0.20 0.71
C ASP A 69 -24.47 -1.53 0.49
N ALA A 70 -24.83 -2.56 1.25
CA ALA A 70 -24.24 -3.89 1.14
C ALA A 70 -24.35 -4.52 -0.26
N ARG A 71 -25.34 -4.12 -1.07
CA ARG A 71 -25.51 -4.60 -2.45
C ARG A 71 -24.39 -4.11 -3.37
N SER A 72 -23.62 -3.12 -2.92
CA SER A 72 -22.48 -2.57 -3.66
C SER A 72 -21.13 -3.19 -3.26
N ASP A 73 -21.13 -4.17 -2.34
CA ASP A 73 -19.88 -4.79 -1.87
C ASP A 73 -19.10 -5.41 -3.03
N GLU A 74 -19.73 -6.26 -3.83
CA GLU A 74 -19.12 -6.90 -5.00
C GLU A 74 -18.45 -5.89 -5.95
N LYS A 75 -19.04 -4.71 -6.09
CA LYS A 75 -18.53 -3.64 -6.96
C LYS A 75 -17.34 -2.89 -6.38
N TYR A 76 -17.32 -2.69 -5.07
CA TYR A 76 -16.39 -1.73 -4.46
C TYR A 76 -15.34 -2.34 -3.54
N GLU A 77 -15.55 -3.54 -3.00
CA GLU A 77 -14.63 -4.12 -2.00
C GLU A 77 -13.19 -4.29 -2.48
N ASN A 78 -12.99 -4.45 -3.79
CA ASN A 78 -11.68 -4.59 -4.41
C ASN A 78 -11.23 -3.36 -5.20
N TRP A 79 -12.04 -2.31 -5.27
CA TRP A 79 -11.79 -1.16 -6.15
C TRP A 79 -10.40 -0.55 -5.94
N ALA A 80 -10.02 -0.22 -4.71
CA ALA A 80 -8.73 0.40 -4.44
C ALA A 80 -7.55 -0.50 -4.86
N THR A 81 -7.61 -1.78 -4.50
CA THR A 81 -6.58 -2.77 -4.85
C THR A 81 -6.46 -2.95 -6.36
N GLU A 82 -7.57 -3.12 -7.07
CA GLU A 82 -7.57 -3.30 -8.52
C GLU A 82 -6.99 -2.07 -9.25
N LYS A 83 -7.30 -0.87 -8.77
CA LYS A 83 -6.76 0.36 -9.36
C LYS A 83 -5.27 0.52 -9.13
N ILE A 84 -4.79 0.24 -7.93
CA ILE A 84 -3.35 0.25 -7.63
C ILE A 84 -2.62 -0.84 -8.44
N GLN A 85 -3.18 -2.04 -8.57
CA GLN A 85 -2.57 -3.11 -9.38
C GLN A 85 -2.34 -2.71 -10.83
N LYS A 86 -3.25 -1.95 -11.43
CA LYS A 86 -3.11 -1.50 -12.84
C LYS A 86 -1.93 -0.57 -13.08
N ILE A 87 -1.49 0.14 -12.05
CA ILE A 87 -0.37 1.08 -12.13
C ILE A 87 0.83 0.65 -11.28
N GLN A 88 0.84 -0.58 -10.76
CA GLN A 88 1.86 -1.05 -9.82
C GLN A 88 3.28 -1.06 -10.39
N GLN A 89 3.45 -1.16 -11.72
CA GLN A 89 4.76 -1.06 -12.38
C GLN A 89 5.45 0.28 -12.13
N TYR A 90 4.72 1.31 -11.73
CA TYR A 90 5.25 2.62 -11.36
C TYR A 90 5.52 2.78 -9.87
N GLY A 91 5.23 1.74 -9.09
CA GLY A 91 5.37 1.74 -7.63
C GLY A 91 6.73 1.25 -7.15
N LEU A 92 7.21 1.84 -6.07
CA LEU A 92 8.38 1.35 -5.33
C LEU A 92 7.98 0.46 -4.15
N GLY A 93 6.85 0.74 -3.54
CA GLY A 93 6.35 0.05 -2.37
C GLY A 93 5.13 0.77 -1.77
N ILE A 94 4.78 0.41 -0.55
CA ILE A 94 3.64 0.95 0.17
C ILE A 94 4.04 1.56 1.50
N GLN A 95 3.14 2.34 2.08
CA GLN A 95 3.19 2.74 3.49
C GLN A 95 2.29 1.80 4.30
N LEU A 96 2.79 1.32 5.44
CA LEU A 96 2.02 0.49 6.39
C LEU A 96 1.05 1.34 7.20
N ALA A 97 0.07 1.95 6.56
CA ALA A 97 -0.99 2.71 7.22
C ALA A 97 -2.35 2.30 6.66
N ASP A 98 -2.48 2.37 5.34
CA ASP A 98 -3.71 2.09 4.60
C ASP A 98 -3.44 0.99 3.58
N GLU A 99 -2.69 -0.01 4.00
CA GLU A 99 -2.26 -1.13 3.17
C GLU A 99 -3.36 -2.18 3.02
N ASN A 100 -3.19 -3.00 2.01
CA ASN A 100 -4.03 -4.17 1.75
C ASN A 100 -3.19 -5.42 1.50
N LEU A 101 -2.22 -5.68 2.36
CA LEU A 101 -1.26 -6.78 2.24
C LEU A 101 -1.93 -8.16 2.13
N GLY A 102 -3.10 -8.33 2.74
CA GLY A 102 -3.86 -9.57 2.62
C GLY A 102 -4.44 -9.84 1.22
N ARG A 103 -4.60 -8.80 0.40
CA ARG A 103 -5.11 -8.90 -0.98
C ARG A 103 -4.05 -8.56 -2.03
N ARG A 104 -3.13 -7.67 -1.70
CA ARG A 104 -2.04 -7.25 -2.58
C ARG A 104 -0.73 -7.21 -1.80
N PRO A 105 0.02 -8.32 -1.75
CA PRO A 105 1.37 -8.34 -1.20
C PRO A 105 2.24 -7.27 -1.87
N ALA A 106 2.94 -6.48 -1.08
CA ALA A 106 3.78 -5.40 -1.58
C ALA A 106 4.94 -5.10 -0.63
N ARG A 107 6.01 -4.54 -1.16
CA ARG A 107 7.15 -4.08 -0.36
C ARG A 107 6.70 -2.87 0.48
N PHE A 108 7.08 -2.85 1.74
CA PHE A 108 6.83 -1.74 2.67
C PHE A 108 8.10 -1.26 3.38
N MET A 109 9.23 -1.92 3.11
CA MET A 109 10.53 -1.65 3.70
C MET A 109 11.61 -2.09 2.71
N ALA A 110 12.80 -1.48 2.74
CA ALA A 110 13.95 -2.00 2.00
C ALA A 110 14.31 -3.40 2.50
N ASP A 111 14.74 -4.27 1.58
CA ASP A 111 14.98 -5.69 1.90
C ASP A 111 16.01 -5.88 3.01
N THR A 112 17.09 -5.08 2.96
CA THR A 112 18.13 -5.08 4.02
C THR A 112 17.60 -4.68 5.39
N ASN A 113 16.68 -3.72 5.44
CA ASN A 113 16.07 -3.28 6.70
C ASN A 113 15.09 -4.33 7.22
N LEU A 114 14.39 -5.00 6.31
CA LEU A 114 13.48 -6.08 6.63
C LEU A 114 14.23 -7.29 7.21
N GLU A 115 15.35 -7.68 6.59
CA GLU A 115 16.23 -8.73 7.09
C GLU A 115 16.75 -8.43 8.50
N GLN A 116 17.17 -7.17 8.73
CA GLN A 116 17.61 -6.75 10.07
C GLN A 116 16.49 -6.80 11.10
N LEU A 117 15.29 -6.39 10.72
CA LEU A 117 14.12 -6.49 11.57
C LEU A 117 13.81 -7.96 11.93
N ASP A 118 13.91 -8.88 10.98
CA ASP A 118 13.69 -10.30 11.23
C ASP A 118 14.74 -10.88 12.20
N ILE A 119 16.00 -10.51 12.04
CA ILE A 119 17.08 -10.90 13.00
C ILE A 119 16.76 -10.37 14.41
N LEU A 120 16.30 -9.13 14.53
CA LEU A 120 15.91 -8.56 15.82
C LEU A 120 14.70 -9.29 16.41
N ARG A 121 13.70 -9.62 15.59
CA ARG A 121 12.53 -10.39 16.04
C ARG A 121 12.92 -11.77 16.53
N ASP A 122 13.75 -12.48 15.80
CA ASP A 122 14.22 -13.82 16.22
C ASP A 122 15.00 -13.75 17.53
N ARG A 123 15.75 -12.68 17.76
CA ARG A 123 16.50 -12.47 19.00
C ARG A 123 15.62 -12.11 20.21
N TYR A 124 14.63 -11.23 20.01
CA TYR A 124 13.85 -10.65 21.11
C TYR A 124 12.46 -11.26 21.27
N ASP A 125 11.97 -11.97 20.26
CA ASP A 125 10.70 -12.68 20.26
C ASP A 125 10.85 -14.11 19.66
N PRO A 126 11.74 -14.96 20.25
CA PRO A 126 12.02 -16.29 19.73
C PRO A 126 10.80 -17.21 19.75
N THR A 127 9.82 -16.91 20.59
CA THR A 127 8.57 -17.68 20.71
C THR A 127 7.45 -17.14 19.86
N LYS A 128 7.71 -16.05 19.07
CA LYS A 128 6.71 -15.39 18.19
C LYS A 128 5.43 -14.98 18.91
N LEU A 129 5.57 -14.41 20.11
CA LEU A 129 4.44 -13.89 20.91
C LEU A 129 3.82 -12.63 20.30
N PHE A 130 4.65 -11.78 19.68
CA PHE A 130 4.17 -10.60 18.98
C PHE A 130 3.69 -11.00 17.59
N ARG A 131 2.50 -10.52 17.24
CA ARG A 131 1.95 -10.76 15.90
C ARG A 131 2.83 -10.11 14.83
N ASP A 132 2.91 -10.76 13.71
CA ASP A 132 3.46 -10.19 12.49
C ASP A 132 2.43 -9.29 11.79
N TRP A 133 2.86 -8.58 10.73
CA TRP A 133 1.92 -7.83 9.91
C TRP A 133 0.94 -8.77 9.22
N MET A 134 -0.23 -8.24 8.92
CA MET A 134 -1.26 -9.00 8.23
C MET A 134 -0.75 -9.57 6.90
N GLY A 135 -0.99 -10.86 6.67
CA GLY A 135 -0.63 -11.55 5.44
C GLY A 135 0.82 -11.99 5.32
N ARG A 136 1.66 -11.72 6.31
CA ARG A 136 3.03 -12.22 6.34
C ARG A 136 3.12 -13.48 7.21
N HIS A 137 2.69 -14.57 6.65
CA HIS A 137 2.80 -15.86 7.37
C HIS A 137 4.09 -16.61 7.06
N ASP A 138 4.69 -16.43 5.88
CA ASP A 138 5.97 -17.00 5.52
C ASP A 138 6.66 -16.20 4.42
N ARG A 139 8.00 -16.22 4.40
CA ARG A 139 8.83 -15.54 3.39
C ARG A 139 8.64 -16.07 1.96
N ASP A 140 8.01 -17.24 1.83
CA ASP A 140 7.88 -17.96 0.57
C ASP A 140 6.72 -17.46 -0.31
N ASP A 141 5.83 -16.63 0.24
CA ASP A 141 4.63 -16.16 -0.46
C ASP A 141 4.78 -14.77 -1.14
N VAL A 142 5.93 -14.13 -1.05
CA VAL A 142 6.18 -12.85 -1.74
C VAL A 142 6.80 -13.13 -3.10
N PRO A 143 6.12 -12.83 -4.22
CA PRO A 143 6.74 -12.94 -5.54
C PRO A 143 7.99 -12.07 -5.59
N SER A 144 9.12 -12.67 -5.92
CA SER A 144 10.33 -11.94 -6.25
C SER A 144 10.05 -11.03 -7.46
N ALA A 145 10.34 -9.74 -7.31
CA ALA A 145 10.20 -8.73 -8.36
C ALA A 145 11.17 -8.98 -9.52
#